data_5161be2cacfca9c7a9d5847821685934
#
_entry.id   5161be2cacfca9c7a9d5847821685934
#
_cell.length_a   1.000
_cell.length_b   1.000
_cell.length_c   1.000
_cell.angle_alpha   90.00
_cell.angle_beta   90.00
_cell.angle_gamma   90.00
#
_symmetry.space_group_name_H-M   'P 1'
#
loop_
_entity.id
_entity.type
_entity.pdbx_description
1 polymer ?
#
loop_
_entity_poly.entity_id
_entity_poly.type
_entity_poly.pdbx_seq_one_letter_code
_entity_poly.pdbx_strand_id
1 'polypeptide(L)'
;MNFGFGYSESPRDSDGIIRSRTGELRSWEFPRKQRALEVFYNECNKIEFPGVYILLFDDKKEAYVGEAKNLHKRLSEHMENPEHKLENWDKVLVINDGRPSSQSDFNDTVVRRTIEYHIIMLLKMNKYHVLSQGEPQKHNPTQKATVDIIKPLVNFLLLKKNLISKTEEKFGEEEVLLDECKSTLKKKGYTINKWGAKDAIINGEKVFIRPGSKKPNGWQVTIRGKKPGSFIDSTQKGKGYLLMPRDGILLIPLKEIRKIIEDRAFEQDTIDVWINFKENEVELSYKDHKMNVTPFKILK
;
A
#
# COMPACT_ATOMS: atom_id res chain seq x y z
N MET A 1 -6.14 13.75 -10.99
CA MET A 1 -4.99 14.53 -11.47
C MET A 1 -4.13 13.65 -12.35
N ASN A 2 -3.96 13.99 -13.61
CA ASN A 2 -2.97 13.33 -14.46
C ASN A 2 -1.60 13.84 -14.02
N PHE A 3 -0.90 13.10 -13.18
CA PHE A 3 0.51 13.33 -12.95
C PHE A 3 1.23 12.92 -14.24
N GLY A 4 1.57 13.91 -15.06
CA GLY A 4 2.36 13.72 -16.28
C GLY A 4 3.81 13.38 -15.95
N PHE A 5 4.04 12.26 -15.27
CA PHE A 5 5.39 11.72 -15.13
C PHE A 5 5.83 11.27 -16.52
N GLY A 6 6.82 11.95 -17.07
CA GLY A 6 7.43 11.51 -18.32
C GLY A 6 7.91 10.07 -18.18
N TYR A 7 7.36 9.16 -18.97
CA TYR A 7 7.81 7.77 -19.06
C TYR A 7 8.51 7.55 -20.38
N SER A 8 9.68 6.95 -20.33
CA SER A 8 10.39 6.46 -21.51
C SER A 8 10.88 5.05 -21.25
N GLU A 9 10.86 4.22 -22.28
CA GLU A 9 11.37 2.84 -22.23
C GLU A 9 12.14 2.57 -23.53
N SER A 10 13.32 1.95 -23.39
CA SER A 10 14.08 1.49 -24.54
C SER A 10 13.52 0.17 -25.07
N PRO A 11 13.70 -0.14 -26.35
CA PRO A 11 13.56 -1.50 -26.83
C PRO A 11 14.48 -2.44 -26.04
N ARG A 12 14.15 -3.73 -26.00
CA ARG A 12 15.02 -4.77 -25.46
C ARG A 12 16.28 -4.87 -26.32
N ASP A 13 17.43 -4.77 -25.69
CA ASP A 13 18.71 -4.91 -26.39
C ASP A 13 19.13 -6.37 -26.63
N SER A 14 20.32 -6.58 -27.22
CA SER A 14 20.87 -7.92 -27.52
C SER A 14 21.12 -8.78 -26.26
N ASP A 15 21.34 -8.17 -25.10
CA ASP A 15 21.54 -8.84 -23.83
C ASP A 15 20.24 -9.03 -23.06
N GLY A 16 19.12 -8.59 -23.64
CA GLY A 16 17.78 -8.73 -23.08
C GLY A 16 17.40 -7.65 -22.09
N ILE A 17 18.15 -6.55 -22.01
CA ILE A 17 17.93 -5.45 -21.05
C ILE A 17 16.94 -4.43 -21.61
N ILE A 18 15.96 -4.08 -20.80
CA ILE A 18 15.04 -2.97 -21.05
C ILE A 18 15.32 -1.89 -20.00
N ARG A 19 15.59 -0.68 -20.47
CA ARG A 19 15.83 0.49 -19.61
C ARG A 19 14.62 1.37 -19.62
N SER A 20 14.18 1.81 -18.43
CA SER A 20 13.05 2.73 -18.34
C SER A 20 13.38 3.90 -17.42
N ARG A 21 12.71 5.02 -17.66
CA ARG A 21 12.77 6.21 -16.81
C ARG A 21 11.37 6.71 -16.51
N THR A 22 11.14 7.09 -15.26
CA THR A 22 9.89 7.68 -14.77
C THR A 22 10.24 8.83 -13.82
N GLY A 23 10.13 10.07 -14.30
CA GLY A 23 10.64 11.22 -13.56
C GLY A 23 12.15 11.04 -13.24
N GLU A 24 12.50 11.08 -11.96
CA GLU A 24 13.87 10.86 -11.48
C GLU A 24 14.24 9.37 -11.31
N LEU A 25 13.27 8.46 -11.37
CA LEU A 25 13.57 7.03 -11.25
C LEU A 25 14.07 6.47 -12.58
N ARG A 26 15.05 5.59 -12.47
CA ARG A 26 15.52 4.70 -13.53
C ARG A 26 15.24 3.26 -13.15
N SER A 27 14.98 2.44 -14.14
CA SER A 27 14.87 1.00 -13.93
C SER A 27 15.51 0.21 -15.06
N TRP A 28 16.00 -0.96 -14.69
CA TRP A 28 16.56 -1.96 -15.59
C TRP A 28 15.81 -3.26 -15.38
N GLU A 29 15.27 -3.81 -16.45
CA GLU A 29 14.66 -5.13 -16.46
C GLU A 29 15.53 -6.02 -17.32
N PHE A 30 16.02 -7.14 -16.79
CA PHE A 30 16.86 -8.07 -17.53
C PHE A 30 16.70 -9.52 -17.03
N PRO A 31 16.96 -10.52 -17.92
CA PRO A 31 16.88 -11.93 -17.60
C PRO A 31 18.00 -12.35 -16.63
N ARG A 32 17.81 -13.47 -15.94
CA ARG A 32 18.84 -14.11 -15.12
C ARG A 32 19.98 -14.66 -15.98
N LYS A 33 20.84 -13.77 -16.45
CA LYS A 33 22.02 -14.09 -17.27
C LYS A 33 23.21 -13.30 -16.77
N GLN A 34 24.37 -13.98 -16.58
CA GLN A 34 25.60 -13.34 -16.10
C GLN A 34 26.00 -12.15 -16.97
N ARG A 35 25.92 -12.29 -18.28
CA ARG A 35 26.23 -11.21 -19.22
C ARG A 35 25.33 -9.97 -19.05
N ALA A 36 24.04 -10.17 -18.81
CA ALA A 36 23.12 -9.05 -18.58
C ALA A 36 23.44 -8.31 -17.27
N LEU A 37 23.84 -9.04 -16.23
CA LEU A 37 24.29 -8.45 -14.97
C LEU A 37 25.61 -7.66 -15.16
N GLU A 38 26.55 -8.14 -15.96
CA GLU A 38 27.79 -7.43 -16.28
C GLU A 38 27.54 -6.14 -17.07
N VAL A 39 26.63 -6.17 -18.05
CA VAL A 39 26.23 -4.96 -18.80
C VAL A 39 25.58 -3.95 -17.85
N PHE A 40 24.63 -4.37 -17.02
CA PHE A 40 24.03 -3.53 -15.99
C PHE A 40 25.10 -2.90 -15.08
N TYR A 41 26.04 -3.69 -14.59
CA TYR A 41 27.15 -3.21 -13.73
C TYR A 41 28.01 -2.15 -14.41
N ASN A 42 28.35 -2.36 -15.68
CA ASN A 42 29.14 -1.40 -16.45
C ASN A 42 28.39 -0.08 -16.67
N GLU A 43 27.09 -0.13 -16.90
CA GLU A 43 26.24 1.08 -17.02
C GLU A 43 26.15 1.87 -15.72
N CYS A 44 26.21 1.20 -14.58
CA CYS A 44 26.20 1.82 -13.25
C CYS A 44 27.59 2.33 -12.81
N ASN A 45 28.55 2.47 -13.75
CA ASN A 45 29.91 2.98 -13.53
C ASN A 45 30.72 2.21 -12.48
N LYS A 46 30.42 0.93 -12.26
CA LYS A 46 31.14 0.05 -11.33
C LYS A 46 31.24 0.56 -9.87
N ILE A 47 30.34 1.43 -9.46
CA ILE A 47 30.29 2.03 -8.12
C ILE A 47 29.20 1.34 -7.29
N GLU A 48 29.23 1.50 -5.96
CA GLU A 48 28.08 1.17 -5.12
C GLU A 48 26.81 1.80 -5.71
N PHE A 49 25.85 0.98 -6.07
CA PHE A 49 24.61 1.39 -6.73
C PHE A 49 23.46 0.97 -5.83
N PRO A 50 22.98 1.90 -4.97
CA PRO A 50 21.91 1.61 -4.02
C PRO A 50 20.56 1.58 -4.70
N GLY A 51 19.64 0.77 -4.20
CA GLY A 51 18.27 0.73 -4.71
C GLY A 51 17.46 -0.45 -4.21
N VAL A 52 16.35 -0.69 -4.89
CA VAL A 52 15.47 -1.83 -4.66
C VAL A 52 15.39 -2.68 -5.91
N TYR A 53 15.10 -3.97 -5.75
CA TYR A 53 14.97 -4.90 -6.85
C TYR A 53 13.84 -5.89 -6.63
N ILE A 54 13.30 -6.41 -7.73
CA ILE A 54 12.24 -7.40 -7.74
C ILE A 54 12.70 -8.56 -8.60
N LEU A 55 12.91 -9.74 -7.99
CA LEU A 55 13.10 -10.99 -8.73
C LEU A 55 11.71 -11.53 -9.08
N LEU A 56 11.50 -11.83 -10.35
CA LEU A 56 10.21 -12.30 -10.88
C LEU A 56 10.33 -13.75 -11.35
N PHE A 57 9.29 -14.52 -11.06
CA PHE A 57 9.12 -15.92 -11.48
C PHE A 57 7.94 -15.94 -12.44
N ASP A 58 8.22 -15.93 -13.75
CA ASP A 58 7.22 -15.65 -14.79
C ASP A 58 6.06 -16.65 -14.77
N ASP A 59 6.33 -17.94 -14.52
CA ASP A 59 5.32 -19.00 -14.59
C ASP A 59 4.38 -19.05 -13.38
N LYS A 60 4.72 -18.42 -12.25
CA LYS A 60 4.04 -18.65 -10.97
C LYS A 60 3.35 -17.44 -10.37
N LYS A 61 3.49 -16.26 -10.98
CA LYS A 61 3.09 -14.99 -10.33
C LYS A 61 3.69 -14.86 -8.92
N GLU A 62 4.95 -15.26 -8.79
CA GLU A 62 5.75 -15.13 -7.59
C GLU A 62 6.75 -13.99 -7.74
N ALA A 63 7.13 -13.38 -6.63
CA ALA A 63 8.14 -12.33 -6.61
C ALA A 63 8.91 -12.34 -5.30
N TYR A 64 10.16 -11.93 -5.37
CA TYR A 64 10.96 -11.56 -4.21
C TYR A 64 11.39 -10.11 -4.36
N VAL A 65 11.13 -9.29 -3.36
CA VAL A 65 11.55 -7.88 -3.31
C VAL A 65 12.68 -7.76 -2.32
N GLY A 66 13.72 -7.00 -2.67
CA GLY A 66 14.84 -6.75 -1.78
C GLY A 66 15.41 -5.35 -1.98
N GLU A 67 16.18 -4.89 -1.00
CA GLU A 67 16.94 -3.65 -1.06
C GLU A 67 18.44 -3.94 -0.94
N ALA A 68 19.28 -3.11 -1.51
CA ALA A 68 20.72 -3.20 -1.33
C ALA A 68 21.38 -1.83 -1.46
N LYS A 69 22.48 -1.63 -0.69
CA LYS A 69 23.39 -0.52 -0.89
C LYS A 69 24.25 -0.73 -2.16
N ASN A 70 24.52 -1.99 -2.48
CA ASN A 70 25.22 -2.41 -3.70
C ASN A 70 24.39 -3.48 -4.41
N LEU A 71 23.58 -3.05 -5.38
CA LEU A 71 22.70 -3.93 -6.14
C LEU A 71 23.45 -4.97 -6.96
N HIS A 72 24.58 -4.60 -7.57
CA HIS A 72 25.38 -5.56 -8.35
C HIS A 72 25.84 -6.73 -7.48
N LYS A 73 26.48 -6.44 -6.33
CA LYS A 73 26.93 -7.48 -5.40
C LYS A 73 25.79 -8.38 -4.95
N ARG A 74 24.64 -7.77 -4.58
CA ARG A 74 23.48 -8.53 -4.10
C ARG A 74 22.88 -9.42 -5.18
N LEU A 75 22.80 -8.94 -6.41
CA LEU A 75 22.29 -9.73 -7.53
C LEU A 75 23.27 -10.84 -7.93
N SER A 76 24.58 -10.61 -7.88
CA SER A 76 25.59 -11.68 -8.05
C SER A 76 25.41 -12.80 -7.02
N GLU A 77 25.22 -12.44 -5.74
CA GLU A 77 24.94 -13.41 -4.68
C GLU A 77 23.69 -14.26 -4.99
N HIS A 78 22.61 -13.65 -5.49
CA HIS A 78 21.42 -14.39 -5.91
C HIS A 78 21.61 -15.25 -7.14
N MET A 79 22.56 -14.94 -8.00
CA MET A 79 22.89 -15.75 -9.17
C MET A 79 23.78 -16.95 -8.82
N GLU A 80 24.81 -16.72 -8.01
CA GLU A 80 25.87 -17.70 -7.71
C GLU A 80 25.45 -18.65 -6.59
N ASN A 81 24.83 -18.13 -5.54
CA ASN A 81 24.45 -18.88 -4.34
C ASN A 81 23.02 -18.51 -3.91
N PRO A 82 21.99 -18.84 -4.71
CA PRO A 82 20.64 -18.52 -4.37
C PRO A 82 20.18 -19.30 -3.13
N GLU A 83 19.45 -18.64 -2.23
CA GLU A 83 18.65 -19.36 -1.24
C GLU A 83 17.67 -20.30 -1.98
N HIS A 84 17.36 -21.48 -1.42
CA HIS A 84 16.53 -22.50 -2.07
C HIS A 84 15.22 -21.92 -2.66
N LYS A 85 14.56 -21.00 -1.95
CA LYS A 85 13.35 -20.32 -2.40
C LYS A 85 13.56 -19.37 -3.59
N LEU A 86 14.82 -19.04 -3.93
CA LEU A 86 15.19 -18.09 -4.99
C LEU A 86 15.96 -18.76 -6.15
N GLU A 87 15.99 -20.08 -6.22
CA GLU A 87 16.80 -20.79 -7.23
C GLU A 87 16.35 -20.55 -8.67
N ASN A 88 15.05 -20.30 -8.88
CA ASN A 88 14.43 -20.32 -10.21
C ASN A 88 13.76 -19.00 -10.62
N TRP A 89 14.29 -17.85 -10.22
CA TRP A 89 13.80 -16.59 -10.76
C TRP A 89 14.26 -16.40 -12.22
N ASP A 90 13.38 -15.78 -13.03
CA ASP A 90 13.60 -15.65 -14.48
C ASP A 90 14.19 -14.30 -14.87
N LYS A 91 13.72 -13.23 -14.26
CA LYS A 91 14.16 -11.87 -14.56
C LYS A 91 14.12 -10.98 -13.32
N VAL A 92 14.86 -9.91 -13.36
CA VAL A 92 14.92 -8.89 -12.32
C VAL A 92 14.48 -7.55 -12.87
N LEU A 93 13.73 -6.80 -12.05
CA LEU A 93 13.49 -5.37 -12.21
C LEU A 93 14.26 -4.63 -11.12
N VAL A 94 15.26 -3.84 -11.51
CA VAL A 94 16.03 -2.97 -10.62
C VAL A 94 15.49 -1.55 -10.69
N ILE A 95 15.40 -0.89 -9.55
CA ILE A 95 14.87 0.48 -9.41
C ILE A 95 15.85 1.32 -8.58
N ASN A 96 16.25 2.47 -9.12
CA ASN A 96 17.12 3.45 -8.48
C ASN A 96 16.67 4.86 -8.90
N ASP A 97 17.20 5.90 -8.26
CA ASP A 97 17.11 7.26 -8.80
C ASP A 97 18.22 7.50 -9.83
N GLY A 98 18.00 8.38 -10.77
CA GLY A 98 18.93 8.65 -11.87
C GLY A 98 20.16 9.46 -11.48
N ARG A 99 20.40 9.75 -10.19
CA ARG A 99 21.46 10.60 -9.69
C ARG A 99 22.75 9.81 -9.45
N PRO A 100 23.91 10.48 -9.41
CA PRO A 100 25.16 9.83 -8.97
C PRO A 100 24.96 9.15 -7.61
N SER A 101 25.63 8.03 -7.37
CA SER A 101 25.44 7.24 -6.13
C SER A 101 25.67 8.06 -4.85
N SER A 102 26.59 9.02 -4.86
CA SER A 102 26.84 9.92 -3.71
C SER A 102 25.66 10.88 -3.40
N GLN A 103 24.76 11.09 -4.34
CA GLN A 103 23.58 11.99 -4.22
C GLN A 103 22.26 11.24 -4.24
N SER A 104 22.30 9.91 -4.31
CA SER A 104 21.11 9.09 -4.40
C SER A 104 20.33 9.09 -3.09
N ASP A 105 19.01 9.29 -3.16
CA ASP A 105 18.10 9.14 -2.03
C ASP A 105 18.06 7.69 -1.54
N PHE A 106 18.40 6.74 -2.40
CA PHE A 106 18.51 5.33 -2.03
C PHE A 106 19.78 5.02 -1.20
N ASN A 107 20.65 5.99 -0.91
CA ASN A 107 21.73 5.82 0.09
C ASN A 107 21.17 5.68 1.52
N ASP A 108 20.00 6.29 1.79
CA ASP A 108 19.33 6.14 3.08
C ASP A 108 18.66 4.77 3.17
N THR A 109 19.10 3.96 4.14
CA THR A 109 18.57 2.61 4.37
C THR A 109 17.08 2.62 4.73
N VAL A 110 16.62 3.65 5.46
CA VAL A 110 15.21 3.78 5.84
C VAL A 110 14.36 4.05 4.61
N VAL A 111 14.84 4.89 3.69
CA VAL A 111 14.16 5.14 2.40
C VAL A 111 14.09 3.85 1.59
N ARG A 112 15.22 3.12 1.39
CA ARG A 112 15.24 1.86 0.65
C ARG A 112 14.27 0.84 1.22
N ARG A 113 14.33 0.57 2.54
CA ARG A 113 13.43 -0.39 3.22
C ARG A 113 11.97 0.01 3.14
N THR A 114 11.69 1.32 3.16
CA THR A 114 10.31 1.80 2.99
C THR A 114 9.79 1.54 1.59
N ILE A 115 10.60 1.78 0.57
CA ILE A 115 10.23 1.51 -0.82
C ILE A 115 10.13 0.01 -1.07
N GLU A 116 11.04 -0.80 -0.54
CA GLU A 116 10.95 -2.28 -0.54
C GLU A 116 9.61 -2.74 0.04
N TYR A 117 9.28 -2.31 1.28
CA TYR A 117 8.01 -2.66 1.92
C TYR A 117 6.81 -2.21 1.11
N HIS A 118 6.83 -1.00 0.56
CA HIS A 118 5.78 -0.48 -0.30
C HIS A 118 5.54 -1.37 -1.53
N ILE A 119 6.61 -1.79 -2.21
CA ILE A 119 6.54 -2.70 -3.37
C ILE A 119 5.99 -4.07 -2.95
N ILE A 120 6.45 -4.63 -1.83
CA ILE A 120 5.92 -5.89 -1.28
C ILE A 120 4.40 -5.82 -1.11
N MET A 121 3.91 -4.74 -0.53
CA MET A 121 2.49 -4.54 -0.31
C MET A 121 1.72 -4.44 -1.62
N LEU A 122 2.21 -3.65 -2.59
CA LEU A 122 1.58 -3.52 -3.91
C LEU A 122 1.50 -4.86 -4.65
N LEU A 123 2.57 -5.65 -4.64
CA LEU A 123 2.59 -6.95 -5.31
C LEU A 123 1.64 -7.96 -4.64
N LYS A 124 1.63 -8.05 -3.30
CA LYS A 124 0.67 -8.89 -2.55
C LYS A 124 -0.77 -8.55 -2.91
N MET A 125 -1.08 -7.26 -3.02
CA MET A 125 -2.40 -6.79 -3.41
C MET A 125 -2.75 -7.16 -4.84
N ASN A 126 -1.75 -7.21 -5.73
CA ASN A 126 -1.89 -7.68 -7.09
C ASN A 126 -1.81 -9.22 -7.21
N LYS A 127 -2.03 -9.92 -6.09
CA LYS A 127 -2.11 -11.39 -6.00
C LYS A 127 -0.80 -12.11 -6.36
N TYR A 128 0.34 -11.44 -6.17
CA TYR A 128 1.63 -12.11 -6.19
C TYR A 128 1.84 -12.86 -4.88
N HIS A 129 2.38 -14.06 -4.97
CA HIS A 129 3.00 -14.75 -3.85
C HIS A 129 4.37 -14.13 -3.61
N VAL A 130 4.48 -13.22 -2.62
CA VAL A 130 5.73 -12.51 -2.33
C VAL A 130 6.53 -13.25 -1.28
N LEU A 131 7.73 -13.71 -1.66
CA LEU A 131 8.61 -14.55 -0.84
C LEU A 131 9.38 -13.75 0.22
N SER A 132 9.53 -12.43 0.04
CA SER A 132 10.20 -11.53 0.99
C SER A 132 9.26 -11.06 2.10
N GLN A 133 9.87 -10.73 3.24
CA GLN A 133 9.18 -10.11 4.39
C GLN A 133 9.80 -8.73 4.60
N GLY A 134 9.01 -7.69 4.42
CA GLY A 134 9.39 -6.32 4.74
C GLY A 134 8.67 -5.83 5.99
N GLU A 135 9.23 -4.81 6.61
CA GLU A 135 8.63 -4.16 7.79
C GLU A 135 8.45 -2.65 7.56
N PRO A 136 7.35 -2.07 8.05
CA PRO A 136 7.16 -0.63 7.98
C PRO A 136 8.24 0.10 8.78
N GLN A 137 8.84 1.13 8.19
CA GLN A 137 9.89 1.92 8.81
C GLN A 137 9.33 3.19 9.45
N LYS A 138 9.98 3.65 10.54
CA LYS A 138 9.73 4.99 11.10
C LYS A 138 10.57 6.02 10.34
N HIS A 139 9.96 7.12 9.95
CA HIS A 139 10.62 8.19 9.19
C HIS A 139 10.80 9.44 10.04
N ASN A 140 11.92 10.13 9.86
CA ASN A 140 12.03 11.55 10.18
C ASN A 140 11.33 12.40 9.08
N PRO A 141 11.14 13.71 9.27
CA PRO A 141 10.45 14.56 8.29
C PRO A 141 11.09 14.55 6.90
N THR A 142 12.42 14.55 6.80
CA THR A 142 13.16 14.54 5.54
C THR A 142 12.95 13.22 4.80
N GLN A 143 13.13 12.10 5.48
CA GLN A 143 12.89 10.76 4.92
C GLN A 143 11.45 10.61 4.43
N LYS A 144 10.49 11.13 5.21
CA LYS A 144 9.08 11.11 4.80
C LYS A 144 8.86 11.89 3.51
N ALA A 145 9.38 13.11 3.40
CA ALA A 145 9.26 13.92 2.18
C ALA A 145 9.85 13.19 0.96
N THR A 146 11.04 12.59 1.10
CA THR A 146 11.68 11.79 0.06
C THR A 146 10.82 10.60 -0.37
N VAL A 147 10.32 9.84 0.58
CA VAL A 147 9.46 8.67 0.33
C VAL A 147 8.15 9.08 -0.35
N ASP A 148 7.54 10.19 0.07
CA ASP A 148 6.29 10.70 -0.51
C ASP A 148 6.47 11.14 -1.99
N ILE A 149 7.69 11.51 -2.41
CA ILE A 149 8.04 11.78 -3.81
C ILE A 149 8.28 10.49 -4.59
N ILE A 150 8.98 9.51 -4.01
CA ILE A 150 9.39 8.28 -4.70
C ILE A 150 8.21 7.32 -4.92
N LYS A 151 7.34 7.13 -3.93
CA LYS A 151 6.22 6.18 -4.00
C LYS A 151 5.32 6.33 -5.24
N PRO A 152 4.83 7.54 -5.60
CA PRO A 152 4.03 7.71 -6.81
C PRO A 152 4.76 7.33 -8.10
N LEU A 153 6.08 7.57 -8.17
CA LEU A 153 6.91 7.20 -9.31
C LEU A 153 7.06 5.68 -9.42
N VAL A 154 7.27 5.00 -8.29
CA VAL A 154 7.32 3.53 -8.22
C VAL A 154 5.98 2.93 -8.63
N ASN A 155 4.86 3.43 -8.11
CA ASN A 155 3.53 2.97 -8.50
C ASN A 155 3.32 3.07 -10.01
N PHE A 156 3.66 4.22 -10.59
CA PHE A 156 3.54 4.44 -12.02
C PHE A 156 4.45 3.52 -12.83
N LEU A 157 5.70 3.30 -12.39
CA LEU A 157 6.63 2.37 -13.02
C LEU A 157 6.08 0.93 -13.00
N LEU A 158 5.63 0.43 -11.84
CA LEU A 158 5.09 -0.92 -11.70
C LEU A 158 3.82 -1.12 -12.54
N LEU A 159 2.98 -0.08 -12.66
CA LEU A 159 1.83 -0.08 -13.56
C LEU A 159 2.26 -0.20 -15.03
N LYS A 160 3.28 0.53 -15.46
CA LYS A 160 3.82 0.46 -16.84
C LYS A 160 4.46 -0.90 -17.15
N LYS A 161 5.02 -1.54 -16.14
CA LYS A 161 5.58 -2.91 -16.23
C LYS A 161 4.50 -4.01 -16.10
N ASN A 162 3.21 -3.66 -15.99
CA ASN A 162 2.10 -4.58 -15.79
C ASN A 162 2.23 -5.48 -14.54
N LEU A 163 2.99 -5.03 -13.54
CA LEU A 163 3.12 -5.73 -12.26
C LEU A 163 1.97 -5.39 -11.31
N ILE A 164 1.35 -4.23 -11.50
CA ILE A 164 0.15 -3.82 -10.75
C ILE A 164 -0.92 -3.30 -11.71
N SER A 165 -2.18 -3.26 -11.27
CA SER A 165 -3.30 -2.71 -12.01
C SER A 165 -3.79 -1.39 -11.40
N LYS A 166 -4.41 -0.52 -12.22
CA LYS A 166 -4.98 0.75 -11.75
C LYS A 166 -6.06 0.59 -10.66
N THR A 167 -6.76 -0.53 -10.68
CA THR A 167 -7.84 -0.80 -9.72
C THR A 167 -7.27 -1.11 -8.33
N GLU A 168 -6.07 -1.65 -8.27
CA GLU A 168 -5.41 -2.13 -7.06
C GLU A 168 -4.48 -1.07 -6.44
N GLU A 169 -4.10 -0.02 -7.18
CA GLU A 169 -3.44 1.17 -6.64
C GLU A 169 -4.27 1.82 -5.51
N LYS A 170 -5.62 1.77 -5.64
CA LYS A 170 -6.51 2.22 -4.57
C LYS A 170 -6.47 1.36 -3.31
N PHE A 171 -6.23 0.07 -3.45
CA PHE A 171 -6.15 -0.83 -2.29
C PHE A 171 -4.84 -0.66 -1.51
N GLY A 172 -3.70 -0.28 -2.15
CA GLY A 172 -2.45 0.02 -1.49
C GLY A 172 -2.50 1.21 -0.56
N GLU A 173 -3.18 2.24 -1.00
CA GLU A 173 -3.47 3.39 -0.16
C GLU A 173 -4.33 3.00 1.06
N GLU A 174 -5.24 2.02 0.91
CA GLU A 174 -6.09 1.54 2.00
C GLU A 174 -5.31 0.72 3.04
N GLU A 175 -4.36 -0.09 2.62
CA GLU A 175 -3.57 -0.94 3.52
C GLU A 175 -2.53 -0.12 4.32
N VAL A 176 -1.87 0.83 3.67
CA VAL A 176 -1.00 1.82 4.33
C VAL A 176 -1.79 2.67 5.31
N LEU A 177 -3.00 3.10 4.94
CA LEU A 177 -3.92 3.79 5.84
C LEU A 177 -4.31 2.96 7.06
N LEU A 178 -4.48 1.66 6.92
CA LEU A 178 -4.83 0.77 8.03
C LEU A 178 -3.69 0.59 9.02
N ASP A 179 -2.45 0.46 8.57
CA ASP A 179 -1.28 0.35 9.43
C ASP A 179 -0.97 1.67 10.16
N GLU A 180 -1.08 2.81 9.48
CA GLU A 180 -1.02 4.14 10.10
C GLU A 180 -2.13 4.32 11.13
N CYS A 181 -3.34 3.88 10.82
CA CYS A 181 -4.49 3.92 11.70
C CYS A 181 -4.23 3.10 12.98
N LYS A 182 -3.76 1.86 12.84
CA LYS A 182 -3.39 0.99 13.96
C LYS A 182 -2.32 1.63 14.86
N SER A 183 -1.28 2.19 14.24
CA SER A 183 -0.20 2.87 14.96
C SER A 183 -0.70 4.09 15.72
N THR A 184 -1.55 4.91 15.10
CA THR A 184 -2.15 6.10 15.72
C THR A 184 -3.05 5.74 16.89
N LEU A 185 -3.91 4.74 16.74
CA LEU A 185 -4.77 4.25 17.83
C LEU A 185 -3.94 3.79 19.04
N LYS A 186 -2.86 3.01 18.80
CA LYS A 186 -1.95 2.61 19.89
C LYS A 186 -1.32 3.81 20.60
N LYS A 187 -0.85 4.82 19.85
CA LYS A 187 -0.27 6.05 20.43
C LYS A 187 -1.29 6.85 21.27
N LYS A 188 -2.57 6.79 20.91
CA LYS A 188 -3.68 7.41 21.65
C LYS A 188 -4.20 6.55 22.82
N GLY A 189 -3.51 5.44 23.15
CA GLY A 189 -3.83 4.61 24.32
C GLY A 189 -4.87 3.52 24.10
N TYR A 190 -5.27 3.27 22.84
CA TYR A 190 -6.21 2.17 22.56
C TYR A 190 -5.50 0.83 22.60
N THR A 191 -6.09 -0.13 23.31
CA THR A 191 -5.62 -1.52 23.35
C THR A 191 -6.17 -2.28 22.16
N ILE A 192 -5.28 -2.80 21.31
CA ILE A 192 -5.65 -3.56 20.10
C ILE A 192 -5.40 -5.04 20.37
N ASN A 193 -6.47 -5.81 20.60
CA ASN A 193 -6.42 -7.24 20.90
C ASN A 193 -6.36 -8.08 19.61
N LYS A 194 -7.06 -7.65 18.57
CA LYS A 194 -7.06 -8.28 17.24
C LYS A 194 -7.12 -7.20 16.16
N TRP A 195 -6.42 -7.41 15.05
CA TRP A 195 -6.46 -6.50 13.90
C TRP A 195 -6.46 -7.30 12.60
N GLY A 196 -7.48 -7.10 11.78
CA GLY A 196 -7.62 -7.68 10.46
C GLY A 196 -8.00 -6.62 9.42
N ALA A 197 -8.09 -7.00 8.16
CA ALA A 197 -8.41 -6.08 7.06
C ALA A 197 -9.84 -5.52 7.12
N LYS A 198 -10.78 -6.24 7.72
CA LYS A 198 -12.20 -5.87 7.74
C LYS A 198 -12.78 -5.70 9.14
N ASP A 199 -12.13 -6.22 10.15
CA ASP A 199 -12.55 -6.15 11.54
C ASP A 199 -11.37 -6.13 12.51
N ALA A 200 -11.60 -5.59 13.70
CA ALA A 200 -10.65 -5.55 14.80
C ALA A 200 -11.37 -5.77 16.14
N ILE A 201 -10.59 -6.00 17.20
CA ILE A 201 -11.04 -5.87 18.59
C ILE A 201 -10.17 -4.79 19.23
N ILE A 202 -10.81 -3.69 19.64
CA ILE A 202 -10.16 -2.53 20.22
C ILE A 202 -10.81 -2.25 21.58
N ASN A 203 -10.02 -2.18 22.65
CA ASN A 203 -10.50 -2.06 24.03
C ASN A 203 -11.57 -3.14 24.40
N GLY A 204 -11.43 -4.35 23.86
CA GLY A 204 -12.39 -5.45 24.05
C GLY A 204 -13.66 -5.37 23.18
N GLU A 205 -13.88 -4.29 22.46
CA GLU A 205 -15.05 -4.07 21.62
C GLU A 205 -14.81 -4.43 20.15
N LYS A 206 -15.84 -4.97 19.49
CA LYS A 206 -15.78 -5.29 18.07
C LYS A 206 -15.81 -4.02 17.21
N VAL A 207 -14.90 -3.94 16.27
CA VAL A 207 -14.75 -2.79 15.36
C VAL A 207 -14.80 -3.28 13.92
N PHE A 208 -15.70 -2.72 13.13
CA PHE A 208 -15.80 -2.98 11.69
C PHE A 208 -15.00 -1.93 10.93
N ILE A 209 -13.98 -2.36 10.21
CA ILE A 209 -13.10 -1.48 9.44
C ILE A 209 -13.65 -1.33 8.02
N ARG A 210 -14.01 -0.12 7.64
CA ARG A 210 -14.55 0.20 6.30
C ARG A 210 -13.98 1.52 5.80
N PRO A 211 -13.06 1.50 4.83
CA PRO A 211 -12.50 2.73 4.25
C PRO A 211 -13.53 3.53 3.43
N GLY A 212 -14.65 2.92 3.08
CA GLY A 212 -15.68 3.53 2.25
C GLY A 212 -15.27 3.63 0.78
N SER A 213 -16.25 3.85 -0.09
CA SER A 213 -16.05 4.10 -1.52
C SER A 213 -16.41 5.55 -1.84
N LYS A 214 -15.48 6.30 -2.43
CA LYS A 214 -15.77 7.70 -2.81
C LYS A 214 -16.77 7.74 -3.96
N LYS A 215 -17.80 8.52 -3.78
CA LYS A 215 -18.87 8.78 -4.73
C LYS A 215 -19.11 10.31 -4.83
N PRO A 216 -19.86 10.81 -5.81
CA PRO A 216 -20.16 12.25 -5.92
C PRO A 216 -20.73 12.87 -4.62
N ASN A 217 -21.54 12.11 -3.89
CA ASN A 217 -22.22 12.56 -2.66
C ASN A 217 -21.44 12.28 -1.36
N GLY A 218 -20.15 11.94 -1.43
CA GLY A 218 -19.32 11.64 -0.27
C GLY A 218 -18.79 10.21 -0.25
N TRP A 219 -18.51 9.68 0.95
CA TRP A 219 -17.98 8.33 1.13
C TRP A 219 -19.11 7.37 1.51
N GLN A 220 -19.38 6.42 0.64
CA GLN A 220 -20.36 5.35 0.88
C GLN A 220 -19.74 4.24 1.71
N VAL A 221 -20.40 3.88 2.82
CA VAL A 221 -20.08 2.71 3.64
C VAL A 221 -21.26 1.75 3.59
N THR A 222 -21.03 0.54 3.12
CA THR A 222 -22.05 -0.52 3.07
C THR A 222 -21.97 -1.42 4.29
N ILE A 223 -23.04 -1.44 5.07
CA ILE A 223 -23.26 -2.32 6.23
C ILE A 223 -23.87 -3.62 5.72
N ARG A 224 -23.25 -4.79 5.96
CA ARG A 224 -23.65 -6.08 5.38
C ARG A 224 -23.75 -7.20 6.40
N GLY A 225 -24.57 -8.22 6.05
CA GLY A 225 -24.63 -9.52 6.72
C GLY A 225 -25.72 -9.64 7.77
N LYS A 226 -26.47 -10.75 7.73
CA LYS A 226 -27.58 -11.07 8.64
C LYS A 226 -27.21 -12.05 9.76
N LYS A 227 -26.02 -12.66 9.70
CA LYS A 227 -25.59 -13.62 10.75
C LYS A 227 -25.37 -12.90 12.07
N PRO A 228 -25.59 -13.55 13.23
CA PRO A 228 -25.23 -13.02 14.53
C PRO A 228 -23.78 -12.53 14.58
N GLY A 229 -23.57 -11.34 15.11
CA GLY A 229 -22.25 -10.68 15.14
C GLY A 229 -21.76 -10.11 13.79
N SER A 230 -22.58 -10.13 12.75
CA SER A 230 -22.29 -9.39 11.50
C SER A 230 -22.40 -7.87 11.69
N PHE A 231 -22.03 -7.10 10.64
CA PHE A 231 -22.07 -5.64 10.74
C PHE A 231 -23.51 -5.12 10.88
N ILE A 232 -24.49 -5.69 10.14
CA ILE A 232 -25.93 -5.34 10.31
C ILE A 232 -26.40 -5.70 11.72
N ASP A 233 -26.21 -6.92 12.16
CA ASP A 233 -26.64 -7.39 13.49
C ASP A 233 -26.04 -6.54 14.63
N SER A 234 -24.75 -6.23 14.53
CA SER A 234 -24.07 -5.37 15.50
C SER A 234 -24.59 -3.94 15.49
N THR A 235 -24.88 -3.39 14.30
CA THR A 235 -25.45 -2.04 14.15
C THR A 235 -26.88 -1.99 14.70
N GLN A 236 -27.71 -2.97 14.40
CA GLN A 236 -29.07 -3.08 14.94
C GLN A 236 -29.08 -3.13 16.47
N LYS A 237 -28.13 -3.86 17.08
CA LYS A 237 -27.94 -3.95 18.53
C LYS A 237 -27.22 -2.75 19.14
N GLY A 238 -26.67 -1.85 18.31
CA GLY A 238 -25.86 -0.71 18.75
C GLY A 238 -24.55 -1.11 19.46
N LYS A 239 -23.99 -2.30 19.15
CA LYS A 239 -22.79 -2.85 19.80
C LYS A 239 -21.57 -2.79 18.91
N GLY A 240 -20.49 -2.18 19.40
CA GLY A 240 -19.21 -2.03 18.69
C GLY A 240 -19.08 -0.70 17.94
N TYR A 241 -18.15 -0.65 17.00
CA TYR A 241 -17.77 0.58 16.31
C TYR A 241 -17.60 0.35 14.80
N LEU A 242 -17.83 1.41 14.03
CA LEU A 242 -17.33 1.57 12.66
C LEU A 242 -16.04 2.37 12.72
N LEU A 243 -14.98 1.83 12.17
CA LEU A 243 -13.72 2.52 11.96
C LEU A 243 -13.56 2.84 10.48
N MET A 244 -13.43 4.12 10.16
CA MET A 244 -13.14 4.60 8.83
C MET A 244 -11.77 5.30 8.83
N PRO A 245 -10.74 4.70 8.17
CA PRO A 245 -9.40 5.26 8.11
C PRO A 245 -9.30 6.28 6.97
N ARG A 246 -9.96 7.43 7.12
CA ARG A 246 -9.98 8.50 6.13
C ARG A 246 -9.88 9.85 6.81
N ASP A 247 -9.11 10.77 6.24
CA ASP A 247 -8.97 12.16 6.71
C ASP A 247 -8.72 12.24 8.23
N GLY A 248 -7.79 11.40 8.70
CA GLY A 248 -7.62 11.02 10.10
C GLY A 248 -8.28 9.66 10.38
N ILE A 249 -8.70 9.44 11.61
CA ILE A 249 -9.41 8.22 12.02
C ILE A 249 -10.79 8.63 12.50
N LEU A 250 -11.82 8.07 11.89
CA LEU A 250 -13.19 8.22 12.35
C LEU A 250 -13.63 6.90 13.02
N LEU A 251 -13.91 6.95 14.34
CA LEU A 251 -14.32 5.79 15.14
C LEU A 251 -15.73 6.03 15.70
N ILE A 252 -16.75 5.65 14.92
CA ILE A 252 -18.14 5.93 15.24
C ILE A 252 -18.74 4.75 16.03
N PRO A 253 -19.31 4.97 17.24
CA PRO A 253 -20.08 3.93 17.92
C PRO A 253 -21.28 3.50 17.08
N LEU A 254 -21.53 2.20 16.93
CA LEU A 254 -22.67 1.70 16.15
C LEU A 254 -24.02 2.11 16.73
N LYS A 255 -24.10 2.40 18.03
CA LYS A 255 -25.29 2.98 18.65
C LYS A 255 -25.69 4.34 18.05
N GLU A 256 -24.69 5.13 17.60
CA GLU A 256 -24.96 6.41 16.94
C GLU A 256 -25.47 6.20 15.51
N ILE A 257 -24.86 5.28 14.76
CA ILE A 257 -25.32 4.92 13.42
C ILE A 257 -26.75 4.36 13.48
N ARG A 258 -27.06 3.56 14.51
CA ARG A 258 -28.39 2.99 14.73
C ARG A 258 -29.50 4.06 14.85
N LYS A 259 -29.19 5.23 15.40
CA LYS A 259 -30.19 6.30 15.61
C LYS A 259 -30.77 6.87 14.30
N ILE A 260 -30.00 6.82 13.21
CA ILE A 260 -30.42 7.39 11.92
C ILE A 260 -30.99 6.35 10.94
N ILE A 261 -30.87 5.04 11.27
CA ILE A 261 -31.34 3.96 10.41
C ILE A 261 -32.69 3.48 10.88
N GLU A 262 -33.69 3.49 9.96
CA GLU A 262 -35.04 3.00 10.21
C GLU A 262 -35.05 1.48 10.48
N ASP A 263 -35.93 0.99 11.35
CA ASP A 263 -36.02 -0.42 11.74
C ASP A 263 -36.17 -1.38 10.55
N ARG A 264 -37.03 -1.03 9.60
CA ARG A 264 -37.28 -1.81 8.38
C ARG A 264 -36.02 -1.98 7.50
N ALA A 265 -35.00 -1.12 7.63
CA ALA A 265 -33.79 -1.24 6.86
C ALA A 265 -32.94 -2.45 7.29
N PHE A 266 -33.09 -2.89 8.54
CA PHE A 266 -32.35 -4.06 9.06
C PHE A 266 -32.88 -5.40 8.52
N GLU A 267 -34.01 -5.40 7.83
CA GLU A 267 -34.55 -6.55 7.10
C GLU A 267 -33.82 -6.76 5.75
N GLN A 268 -33.12 -5.74 5.26
CA GLN A 268 -32.39 -5.79 4.00
C GLN A 268 -31.03 -6.51 4.17
N ASP A 269 -30.45 -6.98 3.07
CA ASP A 269 -29.12 -7.61 3.06
C ASP A 269 -27.98 -6.60 3.19
N THR A 270 -28.23 -5.36 2.80
CA THR A 270 -27.27 -4.26 2.82
C THR A 270 -27.95 -2.94 3.19
N ILE A 271 -27.21 -2.12 3.93
CA ILE A 271 -27.61 -0.76 4.28
C ILE A 271 -26.45 0.15 3.89
N ASP A 272 -26.70 1.15 3.07
CA ASP A 272 -25.68 2.12 2.69
C ASP A 272 -25.84 3.40 3.51
N VAL A 273 -24.77 3.79 4.18
CA VAL A 273 -24.65 5.07 4.87
C VAL A 273 -23.58 5.92 4.21
N TRP A 274 -23.71 7.24 4.34
CA TRP A 274 -22.83 8.20 3.70
C TRP A 274 -22.08 9.01 4.73
N ILE A 275 -20.80 9.25 4.51
CA ILE A 275 -19.94 10.07 5.37
C ILE A 275 -19.35 11.18 4.51
N ASN A 276 -19.62 12.41 4.90
CA ASN A 276 -19.15 13.63 4.24
C ASN A 276 -18.17 14.36 5.15
N PHE A 277 -16.93 14.50 4.71
CA PHE A 277 -15.93 15.33 5.35
C PHE A 277 -16.04 16.76 4.79
N LYS A 278 -16.46 17.69 5.63
CA LYS A 278 -16.47 19.12 5.38
C LYS A 278 -15.30 19.77 6.13
N GLU A 279 -15.01 21.02 5.88
CA GLU A 279 -13.86 21.73 6.45
C GLU A 279 -13.76 21.62 7.99
N ASN A 280 -14.88 21.78 8.70
CA ASN A 280 -14.93 21.75 10.17
C ASN A 280 -15.90 20.68 10.72
N GLU A 281 -16.50 19.87 9.88
CA GLU A 281 -17.56 18.95 10.28
C GLU A 281 -17.47 17.64 9.51
N VAL A 282 -17.78 16.53 10.19
CA VAL A 282 -18.03 15.24 9.57
C VAL A 282 -19.48 14.87 9.74
N GLU A 283 -20.20 14.72 8.63
CA GLU A 283 -21.62 14.39 8.59
C GLU A 283 -21.81 12.92 8.21
N LEU A 284 -22.52 12.17 9.02
CA LEU A 284 -23.05 10.85 8.68
C LEU A 284 -24.51 11.00 8.23
N SER A 285 -24.88 10.36 7.13
CA SER A 285 -26.26 10.39 6.62
C SER A 285 -26.76 9.03 6.16
N TYR A 286 -28.08 8.84 6.31
CA TYR A 286 -28.84 7.72 5.77
C TYR A 286 -30.17 8.27 5.27
N LYS A 287 -30.42 8.17 3.95
CA LYS A 287 -31.55 8.85 3.30
C LYS A 287 -31.60 10.35 3.70
N ASP A 288 -32.71 10.81 4.24
CA ASP A 288 -32.92 12.21 4.69
C ASP A 288 -32.41 12.48 6.11
N HIS A 289 -32.02 11.45 6.85
CA HIS A 289 -31.50 11.57 8.22
C HIS A 289 -30.01 11.90 8.20
N LYS A 290 -29.63 12.91 8.99
CA LYS A 290 -28.23 13.39 9.10
C LYS A 290 -27.82 13.54 10.55
N MET A 291 -26.54 13.30 10.82
CA MET A 291 -25.94 13.43 12.14
C MET A 291 -24.50 13.95 12.04
N ASN A 292 -24.14 14.87 12.92
CA ASN A 292 -22.75 15.29 13.08
C ASN A 292 -21.97 14.23 13.87
N VAL A 293 -20.94 13.69 13.25
CA VAL A 293 -20.05 12.67 13.83
C VAL A 293 -18.62 13.18 14.03
N THR A 294 -18.40 14.48 13.93
CA THR A 294 -17.09 15.11 14.20
C THR A 294 -16.50 14.74 15.56
N PRO A 295 -17.31 14.64 16.65
CA PRO A 295 -16.79 14.25 17.97
C PRO A 295 -16.11 12.85 17.99
N PHE A 296 -16.36 12.01 16.99
CA PHE A 296 -15.76 10.69 16.88
C PHE A 296 -14.51 10.65 15.98
N LYS A 297 -14.05 11.83 15.51
CA LYS A 297 -12.82 11.97 14.75
C LYS A 297 -11.61 11.99 15.70
N ILE A 298 -10.73 11.02 15.54
CA ILE A 298 -9.46 10.94 16.24
C ILE A 298 -8.42 11.68 15.38
N LEU A 299 -7.99 12.84 15.83
CA LEU A 299 -6.96 13.63 15.15
C LEU A 299 -5.61 12.92 15.27
N LYS A 300 -4.81 13.02 14.20
CA LYS A 300 -3.43 12.49 14.13
C LYS A 300 -2.50 13.15 15.14
#